data_e2e862497fb2e27f03ff017c20d6df48
#
_entry.id   e2e862497fb2e27f03ff017c20d6df48
#
_cell.length_a   1.000
_cell.length_b   1.000
_cell.length_c   1.000
_cell.angle_alpha   90.00
_cell.angle_beta   90.00
_cell.angle_gamma   90.00
#
_symmetry.space_group_name_H-M   'P 1'
#
loop_
_entity.id
_entity.type
_entity.pdbx_description
1 polymer ?
#
loop_
_entity_poly.entity_id
_entity_poly.type
_entity_poly.pdbx_seq_one_letter_code
_entity_poly.pdbx_strand_id
1 'polypeptide(L)'
;MPRLVVPLGETEAVDPSRFGAKAANLAALGQAGLPVAGGWAVDAQAYRTQLAALGLEETARGVFSSRDRPQARRHALDMKLGLMERPVAPDLAEPMLAAWRAIRDSGAQGVVRSSALVEDRVGSGFAGQFESFLELRNEGEFLTAVRACWAALWSTRALRYMATHGLDAADTAMALIIQPLVAARVSGGGLSRSADGDRVINAARGPGSAIAQGEVAPDRYVLDLEGTLKESEPGRKYHGLACAHGRAAFSRSLAGKRCLDDEQIAELGLMMEKAQELIGAPVEVEWAMDKTGIKLLQARPLRVGEPQTPDEIWLAHPRLNGHPSGIGWGTGRARVVNCECELERVAPGDVLVTTVAGPALGQVLTHVAGVVAELGGSTSHLASLARERGVPMVLGVPDATQRIPDGSMVAVDGVAGVVRWMR
;
A
#
# COMPACT_ATOMS: atom_id res chain seq x y z
N MET A 1 9.78 33.72 -1.04
CA MET A 1 9.06 32.58 -0.48
C MET A 1 9.61 31.31 -1.09
N PRO A 2 9.72 30.20 -0.37
CA PRO A 2 10.12 28.92 -0.98
C PRO A 2 9.11 28.50 -2.06
N ARG A 3 9.61 27.85 -3.11
CA ARG A 3 8.73 27.31 -4.17
C ARG A 3 7.81 26.24 -3.59
N LEU A 4 6.51 26.34 -3.91
CA LEU A 4 5.51 25.36 -3.47
C LEU A 4 5.47 24.09 -4.33
N VAL A 5 5.91 24.19 -5.59
CA VAL A 5 5.96 23.07 -6.54
C VAL A 5 7.39 22.94 -7.05
N VAL A 6 8.01 21.81 -6.80
CA VAL A 6 9.44 21.55 -7.06
C VAL A 6 9.58 20.28 -7.88
N PRO A 7 10.36 20.28 -9.00
CA PRO A 7 10.70 19.05 -9.69
C PRO A 7 11.36 18.02 -8.77
N LEU A 8 10.99 16.74 -8.89
CA LEU A 8 11.57 15.65 -8.07
C LEU A 8 13.10 15.49 -8.28
N GLY A 9 13.63 15.94 -9.42
CA GLY A 9 15.06 15.92 -9.68
C GLY A 9 15.87 17.00 -8.96
N GLU A 10 15.23 17.96 -8.31
CA GLU A 10 15.92 19.04 -7.60
C GLU A 10 16.20 18.66 -6.13
N THR A 11 17.33 19.15 -5.60
CA THR A 11 17.80 18.83 -4.24
C THR A 11 16.80 19.22 -3.14
N GLU A 12 15.97 20.25 -3.36
CA GLU A 12 14.92 20.62 -2.41
C GLU A 12 13.88 19.54 -2.20
N ALA A 13 13.61 18.70 -3.20
CA ALA A 13 12.55 17.69 -3.17
C ALA A 13 12.82 16.51 -2.20
N VAL A 14 14.06 16.37 -1.68
CA VAL A 14 14.41 15.30 -0.72
C VAL A 14 14.08 15.66 0.73
N ASP A 15 13.50 16.83 0.98
CA ASP A 15 13.14 17.24 2.35
C ASP A 15 11.78 16.65 2.77
N PRO A 16 11.75 15.62 3.65
CA PRO A 16 10.51 14.99 4.07
C PRO A 16 9.65 15.88 4.98
N SER A 17 10.22 16.92 5.56
CA SER A 17 9.48 17.89 6.39
C SER A 17 8.59 18.81 5.55
N ARG A 18 8.91 18.97 4.27
CA ARG A 18 8.17 19.77 3.29
C ARG A 18 7.29 18.92 2.39
N PHE A 19 7.83 17.82 1.89
CA PHE A 19 7.19 17.05 0.81
C PHE A 19 6.66 15.68 1.23
N GLY A 20 6.84 15.30 2.51
CA GLY A 20 6.52 13.97 3.03
C GLY A 20 7.54 12.91 2.60
N ALA A 21 7.61 11.81 3.36
CA ALA A 21 8.62 10.78 3.12
C ALA A 21 8.46 10.10 1.75
N LYS A 22 7.23 9.93 1.25
CA LYS A 22 6.98 9.30 -0.05
C LYS A 22 7.61 10.10 -1.20
N ALA A 23 7.41 11.42 -1.24
CA ALA A 23 8.00 12.28 -2.27
C ALA A 23 9.51 12.39 -2.09
N ALA A 24 9.98 12.58 -0.85
CA ALA A 24 11.39 12.72 -0.53
C ALA A 24 12.21 11.48 -0.89
N ASN A 25 11.71 10.29 -0.55
CA ASN A 25 12.34 9.02 -0.91
C ASN A 25 12.42 8.86 -2.44
N LEU A 26 11.32 9.14 -3.14
CA LEU A 26 11.28 9.02 -4.59
C LEU A 26 12.26 10.00 -5.28
N ALA A 27 12.37 11.24 -4.77
CA ALA A 27 13.34 12.23 -5.23
C ALA A 27 14.78 11.75 -4.97
N ALA A 28 15.08 11.23 -3.78
CA ALA A 28 16.40 10.71 -3.44
C ALA A 28 16.82 9.55 -4.34
N LEU A 29 15.89 8.61 -4.61
CA LEU A 29 16.13 7.49 -5.53
C LEU A 29 16.48 8.00 -6.95
N GLY A 30 15.71 8.94 -7.47
CA GLY A 30 15.95 9.53 -8.80
C GLY A 30 17.28 10.27 -8.88
N GLN A 31 17.63 11.05 -7.85
CA GLN A 31 18.90 11.78 -7.77
C GLN A 31 20.12 10.84 -7.64
N ALA A 32 19.93 9.67 -7.07
CA ALA A 32 20.95 8.62 -7.01
C ALA A 32 21.06 7.81 -8.32
N GLY A 33 20.31 8.20 -9.37
CA GLY A 33 20.36 7.57 -10.70
C GLY A 33 19.50 6.32 -10.84
N LEU A 34 18.62 6.02 -9.88
CA LEU A 34 17.62 4.97 -10.06
C LEU A 34 16.48 5.45 -10.98
N PRO A 35 15.97 4.61 -11.87
CA PRO A 35 14.88 4.98 -12.76
C PRO A 35 13.58 5.19 -11.97
N VAL A 36 13.08 6.42 -11.99
CA VAL A 36 11.80 6.83 -11.42
C VAL A 36 10.93 7.49 -12.49
N ALA A 37 9.63 7.61 -12.23
CA ALA A 37 8.72 8.23 -13.21
C ALA A 37 8.93 9.73 -13.42
N GLY A 38 9.74 10.38 -12.57
CA GLY A 38 9.90 11.84 -12.56
C GLY A 38 8.67 12.57 -12.03
N GLY A 39 8.53 13.86 -12.32
CA GLY A 39 7.39 14.68 -11.90
C GLY A 39 7.76 15.78 -10.91
N TRP A 40 6.78 16.21 -10.11
CA TRP A 40 6.89 17.32 -9.17
C TRP A 40 6.38 16.95 -7.79
N ALA A 41 7.04 17.48 -6.77
CA ALA A 41 6.57 17.47 -5.38
C ALA A 41 5.86 18.80 -5.08
N VAL A 42 4.72 18.73 -4.40
CA VAL A 42 3.99 19.91 -3.90
C VAL A 42 4.19 20.00 -2.40
N ASP A 43 4.72 21.13 -1.94
CA ASP A 43 4.99 21.39 -0.52
C ASP A 43 3.72 21.29 0.32
N ALA A 44 3.81 20.66 1.49
CA ALA A 44 2.73 20.60 2.47
C ALA A 44 2.25 21.98 2.93
N GLN A 45 3.05 23.03 2.73
CA GLN A 45 2.62 24.41 2.94
C GLN A 45 1.45 24.82 2.04
N ALA A 46 1.33 24.24 0.83
CA ALA A 46 0.19 24.49 -0.05
C ALA A 46 -1.13 24.04 0.61
N TYR A 47 -1.13 22.87 1.27
CA TYR A 47 -2.27 22.40 2.05
C TYR A 47 -2.62 23.36 3.20
N ARG A 48 -1.62 23.79 3.99
CA ARG A 48 -1.85 24.75 5.10
C ARG A 48 -2.40 26.07 4.59
N THR A 49 -1.86 26.59 3.50
CA THR A 49 -2.35 27.81 2.86
C THR A 49 -3.78 27.65 2.38
N GLN A 50 -4.15 26.49 1.82
CA GLN A 50 -5.51 26.19 1.43
C GLN A 50 -6.47 26.18 2.64
N LEU A 51 -6.07 25.56 3.76
CA LEU A 51 -6.89 25.56 4.97
C LEU A 51 -7.14 26.96 5.48
N ALA A 52 -6.11 27.81 5.52
CA ALA A 52 -6.23 29.22 5.93
C ALA A 52 -7.17 30.01 4.99
N ALA A 53 -7.00 29.84 3.66
CA ALA A 53 -7.85 30.48 2.67
C ALA A 53 -9.33 30.09 2.78
N LEU A 54 -9.59 28.87 3.25
CA LEU A 54 -10.94 28.34 3.48
C LEU A 54 -11.50 28.63 4.89
N GLY A 55 -10.67 29.16 5.81
CA GLY A 55 -11.05 29.38 7.22
C GLY A 55 -11.30 28.09 7.99
N LEU A 56 -10.62 27.00 7.65
CA LEU A 56 -10.83 25.65 8.21
C LEU A 56 -9.90 25.31 9.38
N GLU A 57 -8.98 26.17 9.76
CA GLU A 57 -7.95 25.89 10.79
C GLU A 57 -8.54 25.58 12.17
N GLU A 58 -9.55 26.33 12.60
CA GLU A 58 -10.27 26.11 13.86
C GLU A 58 -11.04 24.78 13.83
N THR A 59 -11.70 24.49 12.70
CA THR A 59 -12.42 23.22 12.50
C THR A 59 -11.46 22.04 12.58
N ALA A 60 -10.26 22.15 11.98
CA ALA A 60 -9.21 21.14 12.05
C ALA A 60 -8.81 20.82 13.49
N ARG A 61 -8.52 21.84 14.30
CA ARG A 61 -8.18 21.67 15.72
C ARG A 61 -9.32 21.03 16.52
N GLY A 62 -10.57 21.34 16.15
CA GLY A 62 -11.77 20.81 16.80
C GLY A 62 -11.93 19.29 16.69
N VAL A 63 -11.32 18.61 15.70
CA VAL A 63 -11.51 17.18 15.47
C VAL A 63 -10.98 16.33 16.65
N PHE A 64 -9.79 16.60 17.16
CA PHE A 64 -9.19 15.83 18.26
C PHE A 64 -9.34 16.51 19.63
N SER A 65 -9.56 17.84 19.67
CA SER A 65 -9.75 18.58 20.94
C SER A 65 -11.17 18.48 21.50
N SER A 66 -12.16 18.11 20.66
CA SER A 66 -13.56 17.98 21.10
C SER A 66 -13.74 16.80 22.05
N ARG A 67 -14.28 17.05 23.25
CA ARG A 67 -14.64 16.00 24.22
C ARG A 67 -15.85 15.18 23.79
N ASP A 68 -16.69 15.75 22.92
CA ASP A 68 -17.90 15.13 22.40
C ASP A 68 -17.64 14.47 21.03
N ARG A 69 -17.85 13.14 20.97
CA ARG A 69 -17.66 12.36 19.73
C ARG A 69 -18.53 12.82 18.55
N PRO A 70 -19.83 13.15 18.71
CA PRO A 70 -20.64 13.73 17.64
C PRO A 70 -20.06 15.03 17.09
N GLN A 71 -19.56 15.92 17.95
CA GLN A 71 -18.94 17.17 17.54
C GLN A 71 -17.63 16.94 16.77
N ALA A 72 -16.74 16.05 17.27
CA ALA A 72 -15.54 15.67 16.56
C ALA A 72 -15.80 15.12 15.16
N ARG A 73 -16.83 14.26 15.02
CA ARG A 73 -17.27 13.74 13.72
C ARG A 73 -17.81 14.84 12.80
N ARG A 74 -18.54 15.81 13.32
CA ARG A 74 -19.02 16.96 12.56
C ARG A 74 -17.85 17.78 12.03
N HIS A 75 -16.88 18.13 12.88
CA HIS A 75 -15.67 18.83 12.45
C HIS A 75 -14.91 18.07 11.36
N ALA A 76 -14.74 16.75 11.50
CA ALA A 76 -14.11 15.93 10.47
C ALA A 76 -14.86 15.93 9.14
N LEU A 77 -16.19 15.90 9.18
CA LEU A 77 -17.03 16.02 8.00
C LEU A 77 -16.92 17.40 7.35
N ASP A 78 -16.97 18.46 8.15
CA ASP A 78 -16.84 19.85 7.68
C ASP A 78 -15.48 20.08 7.02
N MET A 79 -14.40 19.52 7.58
CA MET A 79 -13.07 19.52 6.96
C MET A 79 -13.08 18.85 5.60
N LYS A 80 -13.64 17.64 5.52
CA LYS A 80 -13.70 16.87 4.28
C LYS A 80 -14.53 17.58 3.21
N LEU A 81 -15.70 18.05 3.54
CA LEU A 81 -16.60 18.78 2.63
C LEU A 81 -15.98 20.11 2.21
N GLY A 82 -15.45 20.89 3.16
CA GLY A 82 -14.80 22.16 2.86
C GLY A 82 -13.66 22.03 1.86
N LEU A 83 -12.83 21.01 1.98
CA LEU A 83 -11.74 20.73 1.04
C LEU A 83 -12.24 20.20 -0.31
N MET A 84 -13.31 19.38 -0.34
CA MET A 84 -13.81 18.78 -1.58
C MET A 84 -14.65 19.74 -2.43
N GLU A 85 -15.48 20.56 -1.82
CA GLU A 85 -16.47 21.36 -2.53
C GLU A 85 -15.96 22.74 -2.93
N ARG A 86 -15.02 23.29 -2.15
CA ARG A 86 -14.48 24.63 -2.41
C ARG A 86 -13.28 24.57 -3.37
N PRO A 87 -13.12 25.57 -4.24
CA PRO A 87 -12.01 25.61 -5.20
C PRO A 87 -10.65 25.72 -4.49
N VAL A 88 -9.63 25.23 -5.16
CA VAL A 88 -8.23 25.50 -4.77
C VAL A 88 -7.96 26.98 -4.99
N ALA A 89 -7.29 27.63 -4.03
CA ALA A 89 -6.94 29.05 -4.14
C ALA A 89 -6.10 29.30 -5.41
N PRO A 90 -6.37 30.37 -6.18
CA PRO A 90 -5.73 30.58 -7.49
C PRO A 90 -4.19 30.58 -7.42
N ASP A 91 -3.62 31.18 -6.39
CA ASP A 91 -2.17 31.24 -6.18
C ASP A 91 -1.51 29.87 -5.94
N LEU A 92 -2.31 28.88 -5.48
CA LEU A 92 -1.90 27.49 -5.31
C LEU A 92 -2.19 26.66 -6.58
N ALA A 93 -3.33 26.91 -7.22
CA ALA A 93 -3.77 26.15 -8.38
C ALA A 93 -2.83 26.29 -9.57
N GLU A 94 -2.42 27.53 -9.89
CA GLU A 94 -1.66 27.80 -11.11
C GLU A 94 -0.28 27.11 -11.15
N PRO A 95 0.57 27.12 -10.10
CA PRO A 95 1.82 26.36 -10.11
C PRO A 95 1.61 24.84 -10.27
N MET A 96 0.56 24.29 -9.67
CA MET A 96 0.23 22.86 -9.78
C MET A 96 -0.30 22.52 -11.19
N LEU A 97 -1.13 23.39 -11.76
CA LEU A 97 -1.62 23.26 -13.13
C LEU A 97 -0.48 23.38 -14.16
N ALA A 98 0.50 24.25 -13.93
CA ALA A 98 1.67 24.33 -14.79
C ALA A 98 2.46 23.00 -14.81
N ALA A 99 2.68 22.36 -13.64
CA ALA A 99 3.30 21.04 -13.55
C ALA A 99 2.47 19.96 -14.26
N TRP A 100 1.15 19.97 -14.10
CA TRP A 100 0.26 19.02 -14.75
C TRP A 100 0.21 19.20 -16.27
N ARG A 101 0.16 20.46 -16.77
CA ARG A 101 0.21 20.77 -18.21
C ARG A 101 1.52 20.28 -18.83
N ALA A 102 2.66 20.45 -18.16
CA ALA A 102 3.94 19.94 -18.64
C ALA A 102 3.94 18.41 -18.85
N ILE A 103 3.24 17.64 -17.99
CA ILE A 103 3.03 16.21 -18.20
C ILE A 103 2.14 15.96 -19.42
N ARG A 104 1.05 16.70 -19.56
CA ARG A 104 0.12 16.55 -20.69
C ARG A 104 0.77 16.88 -22.02
N ASP A 105 1.59 17.92 -22.06
CA ASP A 105 2.33 18.36 -23.24
C ASP A 105 3.36 17.30 -23.69
N SER A 106 3.87 16.48 -22.77
CA SER A 106 4.70 15.32 -23.10
C SER A 106 3.93 14.13 -23.68
N GLY A 107 2.59 14.22 -23.77
CA GLY A 107 1.71 13.15 -24.25
C GLY A 107 1.35 12.10 -23.18
N ALA A 108 1.79 12.29 -21.94
CA ALA A 108 1.47 11.37 -20.83
C ALA A 108 0.15 11.74 -20.15
N GLN A 109 -0.48 10.78 -19.49
CA GLN A 109 -1.55 11.02 -18.54
C GLN A 109 -0.95 11.43 -17.19
N GLY A 110 -1.66 12.25 -16.43
CA GLY A 110 -1.22 12.69 -15.12
C GLY A 110 -1.73 11.80 -13.98
N VAL A 111 -0.96 11.78 -12.91
CA VAL A 111 -1.29 11.13 -11.63
C VAL A 111 -1.07 12.13 -10.50
N VAL A 112 -1.99 12.15 -9.51
CA VAL A 112 -1.80 12.86 -8.25
C VAL A 112 -1.77 11.82 -7.13
N ARG A 113 -0.70 11.86 -6.32
CA ARG A 113 -0.51 10.96 -5.18
C ARG A 113 -0.37 11.78 -3.89
N SER A 114 -0.97 11.30 -2.82
CA SER A 114 -0.75 11.83 -1.47
C SER A 114 0.66 11.52 -0.98
N SER A 115 1.23 12.45 -0.21
CA SER A 115 2.49 12.30 0.51
C SER A 115 2.36 13.02 1.86
N ALA A 116 1.68 12.39 2.82
CA ALA A 116 1.45 12.99 4.13
C ALA A 116 2.76 13.10 4.93
N LEU A 117 2.91 14.18 5.71
CA LEU A 117 4.12 14.38 6.52
C LEU A 117 4.31 13.32 7.60
N VAL A 118 3.25 12.58 7.93
CA VAL A 118 3.27 11.47 8.93
C VAL A 118 3.38 10.09 8.29
N GLU A 119 3.29 9.99 6.95
CA GLU A 119 3.33 8.74 6.18
C GLU A 119 4.77 8.23 6.02
N ASP A 120 4.93 6.90 5.84
CA ASP A 120 6.20 6.23 5.56
C ASP A 120 7.33 6.52 6.56
N ARG A 121 6.97 6.79 7.83
CA ARG A 121 7.92 6.91 8.93
C ARG A 121 8.11 5.57 9.65
N VAL A 122 9.24 5.42 10.34
CA VAL A 122 9.45 4.26 11.21
C VAL A 122 8.36 4.20 12.27
N GLY A 123 7.54 3.16 12.25
CA GLY A 123 6.42 2.96 13.18
C GLY A 123 5.06 3.52 12.74
N SER A 124 4.98 4.24 11.61
CA SER A 124 3.70 4.74 11.07
C SER A 124 3.72 4.77 9.53
N GLY A 125 3.48 3.62 8.91
CA GLY A 125 3.53 3.47 7.45
C GLY A 125 2.31 4.03 6.71
N PHE A 126 1.16 4.19 7.36
CA PHE A 126 -0.11 4.58 6.75
C PHE A 126 -0.49 3.77 5.49
N ALA A 127 -0.04 2.51 5.41
CA ALA A 127 -0.26 1.66 4.25
C ALA A 127 -1.75 1.61 3.84
N GLY A 128 -2.04 2.01 2.60
CA GLY A 128 -3.39 2.00 2.06
C GLY A 128 -4.38 2.97 2.71
N GLN A 129 -3.94 3.93 3.55
CA GLN A 129 -4.82 4.90 4.17
C GLN A 129 -5.17 6.06 3.23
N PHE A 130 -4.27 6.41 2.33
CA PHE A 130 -4.42 7.50 1.38
C PHE A 130 -4.47 7.00 -0.06
N GLU A 131 -5.18 7.73 -0.90
CA GLU A 131 -5.47 7.34 -2.28
C GLU A 131 -4.54 8.02 -3.27
N SER A 132 -4.38 7.38 -4.43
CA SER A 132 -3.76 7.94 -5.63
C SER A 132 -4.81 8.06 -6.72
N PHE A 133 -4.82 9.17 -7.43
CA PHE A 133 -5.77 9.44 -8.51
C PHE A 133 -5.03 9.35 -9.85
N LEU A 134 -5.46 8.39 -10.65
CA LEU A 134 -4.83 8.01 -11.91
C LEU A 134 -5.64 8.51 -13.10
N GLU A 135 -5.06 8.50 -14.29
CA GLU A 135 -5.73 8.74 -15.58
C GLU A 135 -6.46 10.08 -15.67
N LEU A 136 -5.93 11.13 -15.05
CA LEU A 136 -6.54 12.46 -15.07
C LEU A 136 -6.49 13.07 -16.48
N ARG A 137 -7.65 13.47 -17.00
CA ARG A 137 -7.85 13.84 -18.40
C ARG A 137 -7.85 15.35 -18.64
N ASN A 138 -8.26 16.12 -17.64
CA ASN A 138 -8.42 17.58 -17.75
C ASN A 138 -8.09 18.28 -16.44
N GLU A 139 -7.99 19.60 -16.46
CA GLU A 139 -7.65 20.43 -15.29
C GLU A 139 -8.68 20.32 -14.16
N GLY A 140 -9.95 20.15 -14.49
CA GLY A 140 -11.01 19.97 -13.50
C GLY A 140 -10.86 18.66 -12.72
N GLU A 141 -10.58 17.55 -13.40
CA GLU A 141 -10.28 16.26 -12.77
C GLU A 141 -9.00 16.34 -11.94
N PHE A 142 -7.96 17.02 -12.45
CA PHE A 142 -6.71 17.23 -11.73
C PHE A 142 -6.92 18.01 -10.42
N LEU A 143 -7.60 19.16 -10.46
CA LEU A 143 -7.88 19.94 -9.24
C LEU A 143 -8.84 19.21 -8.28
N THR A 144 -9.72 18.36 -8.80
CA THR A 144 -10.55 17.48 -7.97
C THR A 144 -9.71 16.43 -7.26
N ALA A 145 -8.74 15.82 -7.96
CA ALA A 145 -7.79 14.88 -7.38
C ALA A 145 -6.92 15.53 -6.28
N VAL A 146 -6.43 16.76 -6.50
CA VAL A 146 -5.71 17.54 -5.49
C VAL A 146 -6.55 17.71 -4.24
N ARG A 147 -7.80 18.17 -4.38
CA ARG A 147 -8.73 18.35 -3.26
C ARG A 147 -9.03 17.04 -2.54
N ALA A 148 -9.22 15.96 -3.30
CA ALA A 148 -9.49 14.64 -2.76
C ALA A 148 -8.30 14.07 -1.97
N CYS A 149 -7.06 14.24 -2.44
CA CYS A 149 -5.86 13.91 -1.68
C CYS A 149 -5.79 14.67 -0.35
N TRP A 150 -6.05 15.97 -0.35
CA TRP A 150 -6.06 16.78 0.86
C TRP A 150 -7.19 16.37 1.82
N ALA A 151 -8.39 16.10 1.30
CA ALA A 151 -9.54 15.66 2.07
C ALA A 151 -9.37 14.25 2.67
N ALA A 152 -8.52 13.40 2.07
CA ALA A 152 -8.25 12.04 2.54
C ALA A 152 -7.65 12.02 3.97
N LEU A 153 -6.92 13.07 4.37
CA LEU A 153 -6.39 13.23 5.73
C LEU A 153 -7.50 13.19 6.79
N TRP A 154 -8.71 13.65 6.45
CA TRP A 154 -9.89 13.74 7.31
C TRP A 154 -10.87 12.58 7.12
N SER A 155 -10.46 11.53 6.43
CA SER A 155 -11.25 10.31 6.31
C SER A 155 -11.35 9.58 7.66
N THR A 156 -12.48 8.91 7.92
CA THR A 156 -12.67 8.12 9.14
C THR A 156 -11.55 7.10 9.36
N ARG A 157 -11.05 6.52 8.26
CA ARG A 157 -9.95 5.54 8.28
C ARG A 157 -8.65 6.18 8.73
N ALA A 158 -8.26 7.30 8.13
CA ALA A 158 -7.04 8.03 8.50
C ALA A 158 -7.11 8.55 9.93
N LEU A 159 -8.22 9.15 10.36
CA LEU A 159 -8.40 9.66 11.71
C LEU A 159 -8.35 8.56 12.78
N ARG A 160 -8.93 7.38 12.51
CA ARG A 160 -8.77 6.22 13.41
C ARG A 160 -7.32 5.78 13.53
N TYR A 161 -6.63 5.70 12.39
CA TYR A 161 -5.22 5.34 12.38
C TYR A 161 -4.39 6.32 13.20
N MET A 162 -4.57 7.62 12.98
CA MET A 162 -3.89 8.68 13.74
C MET A 162 -4.18 8.58 15.25
N ALA A 163 -5.45 8.41 15.63
CA ALA A 163 -5.83 8.27 17.04
C ALA A 163 -5.15 7.07 17.72
N THR A 164 -4.99 5.93 17.02
CA THR A 164 -4.29 4.75 17.58
C THR A 164 -2.78 4.96 17.71
N HIS A 165 -2.20 5.90 16.99
CA HIS A 165 -0.76 6.22 17.02
C HIS A 165 -0.45 7.53 17.78
N GLY A 166 -1.45 8.12 18.45
CA GLY A 166 -1.27 9.37 19.21
C GLY A 166 -0.94 10.58 18.32
N LEU A 167 -1.39 10.56 17.05
CA LEU A 167 -1.17 11.63 16.08
C LEU A 167 -2.43 12.51 15.97
N ASP A 168 -2.25 13.82 15.85
CA ASP A 168 -3.33 14.77 15.55
C ASP A 168 -3.25 15.21 14.07
N ALA A 169 -4.36 15.11 13.36
CA ALA A 169 -4.45 15.54 11.97
C ALA A 169 -4.25 17.07 11.82
N ALA A 170 -4.52 17.87 12.86
CA ALA A 170 -4.29 19.32 12.85
C ALA A 170 -2.79 19.67 12.91
N ASP A 171 -1.96 18.79 13.49
CA ASP A 171 -0.52 18.98 13.63
C ASP A 171 0.27 18.47 12.41
N THR A 172 -0.41 17.86 11.44
CA THR A 172 0.21 17.35 10.22
C THR A 172 -0.25 18.11 8.98
N ALA A 173 0.25 17.71 7.82
CA ALA A 173 -0.16 18.27 6.54
C ALA A 173 0.02 17.23 5.42
N MET A 174 -0.66 17.48 4.31
CA MET A 174 -0.64 16.64 3.13
C MET A 174 0.11 17.34 1.99
N ALA A 175 1.32 16.88 1.73
CA ALA A 175 2.03 17.17 0.49
C ALA A 175 1.50 16.27 -0.64
N LEU A 176 1.85 16.60 -1.88
CA LEU A 176 1.41 15.84 -3.05
C LEU A 176 2.57 15.53 -3.98
N ILE A 177 2.39 14.50 -4.80
CA ILE A 177 3.25 14.19 -5.94
C ILE A 177 2.41 14.27 -7.20
N ILE A 178 2.88 15.01 -8.20
CA ILE A 178 2.29 15.12 -9.55
C ILE A 178 3.24 14.40 -10.50
N GLN A 179 2.79 13.31 -11.12
CA GLN A 179 3.66 12.47 -11.95
C GLN A 179 3.01 12.07 -13.28
N PRO A 180 3.82 11.74 -14.30
CA PRO A 180 3.29 11.01 -15.44
C PRO A 180 2.87 9.59 -15.02
N LEU A 181 1.75 9.13 -15.55
CA LEU A 181 1.31 7.73 -15.42
C LEU A 181 2.27 6.83 -16.21
N VAL A 182 2.84 5.86 -15.54
CA VAL A 182 3.59 4.80 -16.22
C VAL A 182 2.57 3.83 -16.86
N ALA A 183 2.59 3.74 -18.19
CA ALA A 183 1.72 2.83 -18.94
C ALA A 183 2.22 1.37 -18.77
N ALA A 184 1.97 0.81 -17.60
CA ALA A 184 2.54 -0.44 -17.16
C ALA A 184 2.08 -1.63 -18.01
N ARG A 185 3.05 -2.37 -18.56
CA ARG A 185 2.85 -3.69 -19.18
C ARG A 185 2.95 -4.79 -18.13
N VAL A 186 3.81 -4.59 -17.14
CA VAL A 186 4.00 -5.40 -15.94
C VAL A 186 4.22 -4.44 -14.78
N SER A 187 3.73 -4.79 -13.62
CA SER A 187 3.92 -4.01 -12.41
C SER A 187 4.00 -4.94 -11.20
N GLY A 188 4.47 -4.41 -10.11
CA GLY A 188 4.59 -5.21 -8.91
C GLY A 188 5.16 -4.46 -7.72
N GLY A 189 5.62 -5.24 -6.77
CA GLY A 189 6.34 -4.77 -5.61
C GLY A 189 7.52 -5.68 -5.30
N GLY A 190 8.36 -5.24 -4.39
CA GLY A 190 9.49 -6.00 -3.91
C GLY A 190 9.78 -5.75 -2.45
N LEU A 191 10.28 -6.77 -1.76
CA LEU A 191 10.83 -6.69 -0.41
C LEU A 191 12.32 -6.91 -0.49
N SER A 192 13.12 -5.93 -0.10
CA SER A 192 14.57 -6.04 -0.20
C SER A 192 15.15 -7.06 0.78
N ARG A 193 14.36 -7.48 1.77
CA ARG A 193 14.75 -8.48 2.75
C ARG A 193 13.55 -9.22 3.31
N SER A 194 13.56 -10.55 3.23
CA SER A 194 12.65 -11.44 3.97
C SER A 194 13.26 -11.82 5.32
N ALA A 195 12.54 -12.63 6.11
CA ALA A 195 13.04 -13.18 7.36
C ALA A 195 14.26 -14.10 7.16
N ASP A 196 14.34 -14.79 6.02
CA ASP A 196 15.46 -15.64 5.63
C ASP A 196 16.63 -14.85 5.03
N GLY A 197 16.52 -13.54 4.92
CA GLY A 197 17.50 -12.64 4.34
C GLY A 197 17.36 -12.43 2.84
N ASP A 198 16.53 -13.21 2.16
CA ASP A 198 16.36 -13.17 0.71
C ASP A 198 15.56 -11.94 0.25
N ARG A 199 15.70 -11.55 -1.01
CA ARG A 199 14.87 -10.54 -1.68
C ARG A 199 13.66 -11.21 -2.32
N VAL A 200 12.48 -10.58 -2.24
CA VAL A 200 11.24 -11.10 -2.82
C VAL A 200 10.69 -10.10 -3.82
N ILE A 201 10.41 -10.55 -5.04
CA ILE A 201 9.78 -9.74 -6.09
C ILE A 201 8.44 -10.37 -6.44
N ASN A 202 7.39 -9.55 -6.44
CA ASN A 202 6.06 -9.92 -6.94
C ASN A 202 5.79 -9.17 -8.24
N ALA A 203 5.22 -9.86 -9.24
CA ALA A 203 4.91 -9.29 -10.54
C ALA A 203 3.56 -9.74 -11.08
N ALA A 204 2.84 -8.84 -11.74
CA ALA A 204 1.66 -9.18 -12.52
C ALA A 204 1.60 -8.33 -13.79
N ARG A 205 0.93 -8.84 -14.83
CA ARG A 205 0.70 -8.11 -16.08
C ARG A 205 -0.30 -6.98 -15.87
N GLY A 206 -0.03 -5.83 -16.46
CA GLY A 206 -0.88 -4.65 -16.40
C GLY A 206 -0.58 -3.72 -15.20
N PRO A 207 -1.53 -2.85 -14.84
CA PRO A 207 -1.35 -1.85 -13.79
C PRO A 207 -1.30 -2.49 -12.38
N GLY A 208 -0.59 -1.84 -11.45
CA GLY A 208 -0.32 -2.34 -10.11
C GLY A 208 -1.52 -2.40 -9.15
N SER A 209 -2.66 -1.86 -9.53
CA SER A 209 -3.86 -1.81 -8.68
C SER A 209 -4.31 -3.19 -8.21
N ALA A 210 -4.34 -4.18 -9.10
CA ALA A 210 -4.78 -5.54 -8.75
C ALA A 210 -3.86 -6.23 -7.74
N ILE A 211 -2.53 -5.98 -7.79
CA ILE A 211 -1.58 -6.48 -6.79
C ILE A 211 -1.78 -5.73 -5.48
N ALA A 212 -1.83 -4.41 -5.53
CA ALA A 212 -1.99 -3.56 -4.36
C ALA A 212 -3.27 -3.88 -3.59
N GLN A 213 -4.35 -4.21 -4.30
CA GLN A 213 -5.65 -4.57 -3.71
C GLN A 213 -5.77 -6.05 -3.32
N GLY A 214 -4.75 -6.87 -3.62
CA GLY A 214 -4.75 -8.30 -3.26
C GLY A 214 -5.70 -9.16 -4.09
N GLU A 215 -6.11 -8.69 -5.28
CA GLU A 215 -7.08 -9.36 -6.16
C GLU A 215 -6.46 -10.48 -7.01
N VAL A 216 -5.14 -10.55 -7.04
CA VAL A 216 -4.39 -11.56 -7.80
C VAL A 216 -3.33 -12.22 -6.92
N ALA A 217 -3.02 -13.49 -7.15
CA ALA A 217 -1.77 -14.08 -6.70
C ALA A 217 -0.71 -13.78 -7.76
N PRO A 218 0.25 -12.85 -7.49
CA PRO A 218 1.25 -12.46 -8.46
C PRO A 218 2.28 -13.57 -8.70
N ASP A 219 3.05 -13.47 -9.79
CA ASP A 219 4.30 -14.21 -9.90
C ASP A 219 5.19 -13.83 -8.72
N ARG A 220 5.89 -14.82 -8.16
CA ARG A 220 6.83 -14.63 -7.06
C ARG A 220 8.22 -15.09 -7.46
N TYR A 221 9.19 -14.24 -7.25
CA TYR A 221 10.61 -14.54 -7.47
C TYR A 221 11.37 -14.28 -6.17
N VAL A 222 12.26 -15.20 -5.81
CA VAL A 222 13.11 -15.07 -4.62
C VAL A 222 14.57 -15.10 -5.06
N LEU A 223 15.29 -14.06 -4.67
CA LEU A 223 16.74 -13.93 -4.92
C LEU A 223 17.48 -14.02 -3.59
N ASP A 224 18.64 -14.67 -3.60
CA ASP A 224 19.58 -14.56 -2.47
C ASP A 224 20.22 -13.17 -2.39
N LEU A 225 21.10 -12.96 -1.42
CA LEU A 225 21.79 -11.68 -1.24
C LEU A 225 22.78 -11.37 -2.37
N GLU A 226 23.30 -12.39 -3.04
CA GLU A 226 24.18 -12.29 -4.20
C GLU A 226 23.43 -11.98 -5.49
N GLY A 227 22.08 -11.99 -5.45
CA GLY A 227 21.23 -11.73 -6.60
C GLY A 227 20.89 -12.96 -7.45
N THR A 228 21.22 -14.17 -6.97
CA THR A 228 20.90 -15.41 -7.67
C THR A 228 19.43 -15.78 -7.45
N LEU A 229 18.74 -16.15 -8.53
CA LEU A 229 17.35 -16.59 -8.48
C LEU A 229 17.25 -17.97 -7.82
N LYS A 230 16.67 -18.03 -6.61
CA LYS A 230 16.43 -19.28 -5.85
C LYS A 230 15.08 -19.93 -6.20
N GLU A 231 14.05 -19.11 -6.36
CA GLU A 231 12.67 -19.57 -6.60
C GLU A 231 11.99 -18.71 -7.66
N SER A 232 11.18 -19.35 -8.48
CA SER A 232 10.31 -18.69 -9.45
C SER A 232 8.97 -19.41 -9.49
N GLU A 233 7.95 -18.79 -8.91
CA GLU A 233 6.60 -19.32 -8.83
C GLU A 233 5.66 -18.47 -9.70
N PRO A 234 5.02 -19.05 -10.74
CA PRO A 234 4.06 -18.33 -11.57
C PRO A 234 2.80 -17.98 -10.80
N GLY A 235 2.31 -16.77 -10.98
CA GLY A 235 1.09 -16.29 -10.36
C GLY A 235 -0.17 -16.96 -10.87
N ARG A 236 -1.21 -16.87 -10.05
CA ARG A 236 -2.56 -17.31 -10.40
C ARG A 236 -3.46 -16.12 -10.63
N LYS A 237 -4.08 -16.03 -11.79
CA LYS A 237 -5.01 -14.95 -12.14
C LYS A 237 -6.44 -15.48 -12.07
N TYR A 238 -7.27 -14.82 -11.30
CA TYR A 238 -8.71 -15.05 -11.27
C TYR A 238 -9.39 -13.83 -11.91
N HIS A 239 -10.19 -14.06 -12.93
CA HIS A 239 -11.04 -13.00 -13.47
C HIS A 239 -12.41 -13.06 -12.81
N GLY A 240 -12.78 -11.94 -12.15
CA GLY A 240 -14.13 -11.70 -11.68
C GLY A 240 -14.38 -12.09 -10.23
N LEU A 241 -14.09 -11.18 -9.31
CA LEU A 241 -14.62 -11.19 -7.95
C LEU A 241 -15.98 -10.48 -7.98
N ALA A 242 -17.06 -11.24 -8.13
CA ALA A 242 -18.38 -10.77 -7.76
C ALA A 242 -18.74 -11.36 -6.39
N CYS A 243 -19.45 -10.58 -5.59
CA CYS A 243 -20.01 -11.05 -4.32
C CYS A 243 -20.63 -12.44 -4.49
N ALA A 244 -20.39 -13.37 -3.56
CA ALA A 244 -20.76 -14.79 -3.66
C ALA A 244 -22.27 -15.06 -3.88
N HIS A 245 -23.11 -14.06 -3.80
CA HIS A 245 -24.54 -14.11 -4.12
C HIS A 245 -24.84 -14.13 -5.64
N GLY A 246 -23.82 -13.88 -6.49
CA GLY A 246 -23.87 -14.08 -7.93
C GLY A 246 -22.80 -15.09 -8.33
N ARG A 247 -23.19 -16.23 -8.92
CA ARG A 247 -22.27 -17.23 -9.44
C ARG A 247 -21.30 -16.60 -10.46
N ALA A 248 -20.12 -16.17 -9.97
CA ALA A 248 -19.01 -15.82 -10.83
C ALA A 248 -18.28 -17.10 -11.21
N ALA A 249 -18.29 -17.42 -12.49
CA ALA A 249 -17.50 -18.52 -13.02
C ALA A 249 -16.01 -18.14 -12.93
N PHE A 250 -15.26 -18.84 -12.10
CA PHE A 250 -13.81 -18.72 -12.05
C PHE A 250 -13.23 -19.28 -13.36
N SER A 251 -12.69 -18.42 -14.19
CA SER A 251 -11.93 -18.84 -15.36
C SER A 251 -10.46 -18.96 -14.96
N ARG A 252 -9.93 -20.18 -14.96
CA ARG A 252 -8.48 -20.45 -14.92
C ARG A 252 -7.89 -20.00 -16.25
N SER A 253 -7.50 -18.73 -16.38
CA SER A 253 -6.89 -18.23 -17.61
C SER A 253 -5.41 -17.94 -17.38
N LEU A 254 -4.59 -18.59 -18.25
CA LEU A 254 -3.16 -18.34 -18.47
C LEU A 254 -2.23 -18.64 -17.28
N ALA A 255 -2.28 -19.86 -16.76
CA ALA A 255 -1.18 -20.43 -16.01
C ALA A 255 0.04 -20.59 -16.93
N GLY A 256 1.21 -20.07 -16.54
CA GLY A 256 2.48 -20.62 -16.96
C GLY A 256 3.49 -19.75 -17.67
N LYS A 257 3.23 -18.47 -17.99
CA LYS A 257 4.29 -17.59 -18.48
C LYS A 257 4.65 -16.54 -17.44
N ARG A 258 5.91 -16.59 -16.99
CA ARG A 258 6.54 -15.56 -16.12
C ARG A 258 6.29 -14.17 -16.71
N CYS A 259 6.06 -13.21 -15.83
CA CYS A 259 5.90 -11.80 -16.20
C CYS A 259 7.23 -11.13 -16.50
N LEU A 260 8.30 -11.62 -15.89
CA LEU A 260 9.67 -11.10 -15.99
C LEU A 260 10.63 -12.19 -16.48
N ASP A 261 11.63 -11.78 -17.26
CA ASP A 261 12.80 -12.58 -17.58
C ASP A 261 13.90 -12.44 -16.49
N ASP A 262 14.98 -13.21 -16.63
CA ASP A 262 16.02 -13.26 -15.61
C ASP A 262 16.83 -11.96 -15.52
N GLU A 263 16.99 -11.21 -16.63
CA GLU A 263 17.66 -9.92 -16.65
C GLU A 263 16.85 -8.86 -15.89
N GLN A 264 15.55 -8.84 -16.10
CA GLN A 264 14.62 -7.92 -15.41
C GLN A 264 14.53 -8.22 -13.90
N ILE A 265 14.56 -9.51 -13.53
CA ILE A 265 14.59 -9.93 -12.12
C ILE A 265 15.87 -9.45 -11.45
N ALA A 266 17.02 -9.66 -12.10
CA ALA A 266 18.32 -9.20 -11.60
C ALA A 266 18.39 -7.67 -11.49
N GLU A 267 17.88 -6.94 -12.50
CA GLU A 267 17.80 -5.48 -12.49
C GLU A 267 16.99 -4.97 -11.29
N LEU A 268 15.81 -5.56 -11.04
CA LEU A 268 14.99 -5.22 -9.88
C LEU A 268 15.71 -5.53 -8.55
N GLY A 269 16.42 -6.65 -8.47
CA GLY A 269 17.23 -7.01 -7.30
C GLY A 269 18.27 -5.93 -6.97
N LEU A 270 19.00 -5.44 -7.97
CA LEU A 270 19.98 -4.36 -7.82
C LEU A 270 19.33 -3.02 -7.46
N MET A 271 18.18 -2.70 -8.06
CA MET A 271 17.43 -1.48 -7.70
C MET A 271 16.99 -1.51 -6.24
N MET A 272 16.51 -2.65 -5.75
CA MET A 272 16.06 -2.81 -4.36
C MET A 272 17.23 -2.71 -3.38
N GLU A 273 18.40 -3.27 -3.72
CA GLU A 273 19.62 -3.14 -2.94
C GLU A 273 20.04 -1.67 -2.79
N LYS A 274 20.14 -0.96 -3.92
CA LYS A 274 20.50 0.45 -3.92
C LYS A 274 19.47 1.31 -3.19
N ALA A 275 18.18 1.00 -3.31
CA ALA A 275 17.13 1.69 -2.55
C ALA A 275 17.26 1.45 -1.04
N GLN A 276 17.60 0.23 -0.62
CA GLN A 276 17.89 -0.11 0.78
C GLN A 276 19.09 0.65 1.33
N GLU A 277 20.17 0.76 0.56
CA GLU A 277 21.37 1.53 0.95
C GLU A 277 21.02 3.01 1.15
N LEU A 278 20.26 3.60 0.22
CA LEU A 278 19.89 5.01 0.29
C LEU A 278 18.96 5.35 1.46
N ILE A 279 18.02 4.45 1.78
CA ILE A 279 17.08 4.63 2.88
C ILE A 279 17.70 4.24 4.24
N GLY A 280 18.75 3.41 4.22
CA GLY A 280 19.46 2.95 5.42
C GLY A 280 18.71 1.87 6.21
N ALA A 281 17.71 1.22 5.62
CA ALA A 281 16.92 0.14 6.22
C ALA A 281 16.40 -0.79 5.13
N PRO A 282 15.98 -2.03 5.44
CA PRO A 282 15.23 -2.86 4.51
C PRO A 282 14.04 -2.08 3.93
N VAL A 283 13.75 -2.28 2.65
CA VAL A 283 12.72 -1.52 1.95
C VAL A 283 11.67 -2.41 1.29
N GLU A 284 10.46 -1.91 1.28
CA GLU A 284 9.40 -2.32 0.37
C GLU A 284 9.34 -1.33 -0.80
N VAL A 285 9.40 -1.83 -2.03
CA VAL A 285 9.32 -1.01 -3.24
C VAL A 285 8.06 -1.32 -4.03
N GLU A 286 7.50 -0.29 -4.68
CA GLU A 286 6.53 -0.44 -5.78
C GLU A 286 7.22 -0.08 -7.08
N TRP A 287 6.96 -0.86 -8.13
CA TRP A 287 7.56 -0.67 -9.43
C TRP A 287 6.58 -0.95 -10.57
N ALA A 288 6.86 -0.37 -11.73
CA ALA A 288 6.15 -0.64 -12.96
C ALA A 288 7.13 -0.66 -14.14
N MET A 289 6.84 -1.49 -15.13
CA MET A 289 7.61 -1.61 -16.36
C MET A 289 6.76 -1.20 -17.56
N ASP A 290 7.22 -0.25 -18.32
CA ASP A 290 6.67 0.16 -19.61
C ASP A 290 7.62 -0.22 -20.77
N LYS A 291 7.41 0.37 -21.95
CA LYS A 291 8.28 0.17 -23.13
C LYS A 291 9.71 0.72 -22.96
N THR A 292 9.94 1.56 -21.95
CA THR A 292 11.23 2.23 -21.70
C THR A 292 12.03 1.55 -20.58
N GLY A 293 11.46 0.52 -19.94
CA GLY A 293 12.10 -0.22 -18.86
C GLY A 293 11.37 -0.13 -17.53
N ILE A 294 12.03 -0.59 -16.48
CA ILE A 294 11.52 -0.61 -15.11
C ILE A 294 11.67 0.77 -14.48
N LYS A 295 10.65 1.18 -13.71
CA LYS A 295 10.66 2.41 -12.91
C LYS A 295 10.17 2.13 -11.50
N LEU A 296 10.87 2.66 -10.51
CA LEU A 296 10.41 2.68 -9.14
C LEU A 296 9.33 3.75 -8.98
N LEU A 297 8.23 3.38 -8.36
CA LEU A 297 7.09 4.25 -8.08
C LEU A 297 7.02 4.68 -6.62
N GLN A 298 7.58 3.88 -5.73
CA GLN A 298 7.68 4.17 -4.30
C GLN A 298 8.74 3.27 -3.66
N ALA A 299 9.40 3.76 -2.61
CA ALA A 299 10.17 2.95 -1.68
C ALA A 299 9.94 3.46 -0.25
N ARG A 300 9.77 2.52 0.68
CA ARG A 300 9.53 2.83 2.10
C ARG A 300 10.24 1.82 3.00
N PRO A 301 10.54 2.18 4.26
CA PRO A 301 11.10 1.24 5.23
C PRO A 301 10.21 0.01 5.39
N LEU A 302 10.84 -1.17 5.42
CA LEU A 302 10.20 -2.47 5.59
C LEU A 302 10.43 -2.99 7.00
N ARG A 303 9.37 -3.43 7.67
CA ARG A 303 9.48 -4.20 8.90
C ARG A 303 9.64 -5.68 8.57
N VAL A 304 10.76 -6.26 8.96
CA VAL A 304 11.07 -7.69 8.79
C VAL A 304 10.74 -8.42 10.09
N GLY A 305 10.02 -9.54 9.99
CA GLY A 305 9.71 -10.41 11.13
C GLY A 305 10.86 -11.37 11.44
N GLU A 306 10.96 -11.78 12.70
CA GLU A 306 11.90 -12.83 13.10
C GLU A 306 11.23 -14.21 13.02
N PRO A 307 11.93 -15.26 12.55
CA PRO A 307 11.43 -16.62 12.55
C PRO A 307 11.09 -17.07 13.98
N GLN A 308 9.96 -17.74 14.13
CA GLN A 308 9.56 -18.34 15.40
C GLN A 308 9.47 -19.87 15.24
N THR A 309 9.89 -20.61 16.26
CA THR A 309 9.73 -22.07 16.28
C THR A 309 8.29 -22.39 16.66
N PRO A 310 7.53 -23.10 15.83
CA PRO A 310 6.19 -23.51 16.19
C PRO A 310 6.19 -24.51 17.36
N ASP A 311 5.17 -24.43 18.22
CA ASP A 311 4.96 -25.43 19.26
C ASP A 311 4.84 -26.83 18.63
N GLU A 312 5.44 -27.85 19.28
CA GLU A 312 5.47 -29.24 18.78
C GLU A 312 4.08 -29.79 18.46
N ILE A 313 3.06 -29.39 19.23
CA ILE A 313 1.68 -29.82 19.00
C ILE A 313 1.19 -29.53 17.58
N TRP A 314 1.64 -28.44 16.96
CA TRP A 314 1.23 -28.06 15.62
C TRP A 314 1.91 -28.88 14.52
N LEU A 315 3.07 -29.48 14.79
CA LEU A 315 3.85 -30.22 13.80
C LEU A 315 3.15 -31.49 13.29
N ALA A 316 2.28 -32.08 14.10
CA ALA A 316 1.50 -33.29 13.78
C ALA A 316 0.25 -33.00 12.93
N HIS A 317 -0.14 -31.73 12.76
CA HIS A 317 -1.38 -31.34 12.10
C HIS A 317 -1.19 -31.02 10.61
N PRO A 318 -2.26 -31.15 9.78
CA PRO A 318 -2.23 -30.76 8.36
C PRO A 318 -1.70 -29.35 8.17
N ARG A 319 -0.97 -29.13 7.08
CA ARG A 319 -0.43 -27.82 6.74
C ARG A 319 -0.77 -27.39 5.31
N LEU A 320 -0.85 -26.09 5.11
CA LEU A 320 -0.81 -25.41 3.83
C LEU A 320 0.35 -24.43 3.82
N ASN A 321 0.93 -24.23 2.66
CA ASN A 321 1.95 -23.23 2.44
C ASN A 321 1.39 -22.10 1.57
N GLY A 322 1.86 -20.90 1.81
CA GLY A 322 1.59 -19.71 1.01
C GLY A 322 2.74 -18.73 1.12
N HIS A 323 2.50 -17.51 0.71
CA HIS A 323 3.51 -16.46 0.74
C HIS A 323 3.54 -15.80 2.13
N PRO A 324 4.71 -15.73 2.80
CA PRO A 324 4.91 -14.93 3.99
C PRO A 324 4.50 -13.47 3.72
N SER A 325 3.51 -12.96 4.43
CA SER A 325 2.93 -11.64 4.10
C SER A 325 2.69 -10.77 5.32
N GLY A 326 2.72 -11.34 6.52
CA GLY A 326 2.71 -10.66 7.80
C GLY A 326 3.98 -10.95 8.60
N ILE A 327 3.92 -10.72 9.91
CA ILE A 327 4.99 -11.05 10.86
C ILE A 327 4.41 -11.73 12.09
N GLY A 328 5.23 -12.57 12.74
CA GLY A 328 4.86 -13.26 13.96
C GLY A 328 4.03 -14.53 13.74
N TRP A 329 3.57 -15.07 14.85
CA TRP A 329 2.80 -16.29 14.98
C TRP A 329 1.46 -15.99 15.68
N GLY A 330 0.37 -16.57 15.21
CA GLY A 330 -0.94 -16.40 15.82
C GLY A 330 -1.80 -17.65 15.75
N THR A 331 -2.60 -17.86 16.76
CA THR A 331 -3.53 -19.01 16.85
C THR A 331 -4.93 -18.54 17.21
N GLY A 332 -5.94 -19.12 16.58
CA GLY A 332 -7.33 -18.78 16.84
C GLY A 332 -8.29 -19.70 16.10
N ARG A 333 -9.58 -19.47 16.28
CA ARG A 333 -10.61 -20.20 15.54
C ARG A 333 -10.68 -19.69 14.11
N ALA A 334 -10.72 -20.60 13.15
CA ALA A 334 -10.97 -20.25 11.76
C ALA A 334 -12.33 -19.59 11.60
N ARG A 335 -12.36 -18.44 10.98
CA ARG A 335 -13.57 -17.81 10.47
C ARG A 335 -13.47 -17.71 8.97
N VAL A 336 -14.14 -18.63 8.29
CA VAL A 336 -14.18 -18.63 6.82
C VAL A 336 -15.19 -17.59 6.36
N VAL A 337 -14.70 -16.60 5.58
CA VAL A 337 -15.46 -15.46 5.08
C VAL A 337 -15.26 -15.36 3.57
N ASN A 338 -16.35 -15.48 2.82
CA ASN A 338 -16.32 -15.44 1.36
C ASN A 338 -16.78 -14.10 0.77
N CYS A 339 -17.29 -13.21 1.61
CA CYS A 339 -17.77 -11.88 1.24
C CYS A 339 -17.47 -10.87 2.35
N GLU A 340 -17.18 -9.63 2.00
CA GLU A 340 -17.00 -8.54 2.96
C GLU A 340 -18.22 -8.32 3.85
N CYS A 341 -19.41 -8.65 3.37
CA CYS A 341 -20.66 -8.60 4.14
C CYS A 341 -20.71 -9.59 5.32
N GLU A 342 -19.81 -10.58 5.36
CA GLU A 342 -19.71 -11.55 6.46
C GLU A 342 -18.64 -11.16 7.50
N LEU A 343 -17.95 -10.03 7.35
CA LEU A 343 -16.90 -9.60 8.28
C LEU A 343 -17.42 -9.37 9.71
N GLU A 344 -18.70 -9.11 9.88
CA GLU A 344 -19.36 -9.01 11.20
C GLU A 344 -19.31 -10.32 12.00
N ARG A 345 -19.11 -11.47 11.34
CA ARG A 345 -18.96 -12.78 11.97
C ARG A 345 -17.59 -12.99 12.62
N VAL A 346 -16.61 -12.14 12.30
CA VAL A 346 -15.23 -12.25 12.77
C VAL A 346 -15.13 -11.69 14.19
N ALA A 347 -14.85 -12.54 15.14
CA ALA A 347 -14.67 -12.17 16.54
C ALA A 347 -13.21 -11.85 16.87
N PRO A 348 -12.94 -11.07 17.93
CA PRO A 348 -11.60 -10.87 18.43
C PRO A 348 -10.89 -12.19 18.75
N GLY A 349 -9.66 -12.36 18.25
CA GLY A 349 -8.89 -13.59 18.40
C GLY A 349 -9.17 -14.68 17.38
N ASP A 350 -10.10 -14.48 16.43
CA ASP A 350 -10.29 -15.42 15.32
C ASP A 350 -9.11 -15.34 14.32
N VAL A 351 -8.88 -16.42 13.59
CA VAL A 351 -8.08 -16.44 12.36
C VAL A 351 -9.02 -16.28 11.18
N LEU A 352 -8.89 -15.19 10.45
CA LEU A 352 -9.67 -14.93 9.25
C LEU A 352 -9.15 -15.79 8.08
N VAL A 353 -10.02 -16.57 7.47
CA VAL A 353 -9.74 -17.36 6.26
C VAL A 353 -10.65 -16.87 5.13
N THR A 354 -10.05 -16.42 4.02
CA THR A 354 -10.82 -15.79 2.94
C THR A 354 -10.22 -16.07 1.56
N THR A 355 -10.98 -15.78 0.52
CA THR A 355 -10.46 -15.88 -0.86
C THR A 355 -9.58 -14.67 -1.21
N VAL A 356 -9.95 -13.45 -0.80
CA VAL A 356 -9.29 -12.22 -1.22
C VAL A 356 -8.83 -11.39 -0.04
N ALA A 357 -7.58 -10.95 -0.08
CA ALA A 357 -7.00 -10.04 0.89
C ALA A 357 -7.27 -8.57 0.52
N GLY A 358 -8.55 -8.19 0.40
CA GLY A 358 -8.96 -6.85 0.01
C GLY A 358 -8.79 -5.79 1.10
N PRO A 359 -8.85 -4.49 0.74
CA PRO A 359 -8.67 -3.37 1.68
C PRO A 359 -9.67 -3.32 2.84
N ALA A 360 -10.89 -3.85 2.64
CA ALA A 360 -11.92 -3.91 3.68
C ALA A 360 -11.48 -4.73 4.90
N LEU A 361 -10.62 -5.73 4.72
CA LEU A 361 -10.08 -6.53 5.81
C LEU A 361 -9.21 -5.72 6.79
N GLY A 362 -8.73 -4.53 6.38
CA GLY A 362 -8.01 -3.62 7.27
C GLY A 362 -8.78 -3.24 8.53
N GLN A 363 -10.13 -3.35 8.50
CA GLN A 363 -10.99 -3.06 9.66
C GLN A 363 -10.88 -4.13 10.74
N VAL A 364 -10.67 -5.39 10.36
CA VAL A 364 -10.62 -6.53 11.30
C VAL A 364 -9.19 -6.88 11.72
N LEU A 365 -8.16 -6.38 11.02
CA LEU A 365 -6.76 -6.64 11.36
C LEU A 365 -6.37 -6.26 12.79
N THR A 366 -7.08 -5.33 13.41
CA THR A 366 -6.76 -4.87 14.78
C THR A 366 -7.12 -5.88 15.88
N HIS A 367 -7.89 -6.90 15.56
CA HIS A 367 -8.40 -7.82 16.57
C HIS A 367 -8.38 -9.31 16.17
N VAL A 368 -7.96 -9.64 14.94
CA VAL A 368 -7.76 -11.03 14.54
C VAL A 368 -6.41 -11.56 14.99
N ALA A 369 -6.33 -12.86 15.27
CA ALA A 369 -5.08 -13.54 15.61
C ALA A 369 -4.20 -13.82 14.38
N GLY A 370 -4.77 -13.81 13.18
CA GLY A 370 -4.06 -14.00 11.93
C GLY A 370 -4.98 -13.96 10.73
N VAL A 371 -4.39 -13.90 9.52
CA VAL A 371 -5.12 -13.88 8.26
C VAL A 371 -4.53 -14.89 7.28
N VAL A 372 -5.40 -15.64 6.63
CA VAL A 372 -5.08 -16.56 5.54
C VAL A 372 -5.94 -16.21 4.32
N ALA A 373 -5.32 -16.00 3.16
CA ALA A 373 -6.09 -15.76 1.94
C ALA A 373 -5.54 -16.55 0.75
N GLU A 374 -6.46 -16.92 -0.16
CA GLU A 374 -6.12 -17.65 -1.39
C GLU A 374 -5.44 -16.76 -2.42
N LEU A 375 -5.78 -15.47 -2.42
CA LEU A 375 -5.23 -14.45 -3.31
C LEU A 375 -4.45 -13.41 -2.51
N GLY A 376 -3.69 -12.62 -3.23
CA GLY A 376 -2.82 -11.58 -2.69
C GLY A 376 -1.36 -12.00 -2.69
N GLY A 377 -0.49 -11.01 -2.55
CA GLY A 377 0.96 -11.18 -2.48
C GLY A 377 1.55 -10.38 -1.32
N SER A 378 2.80 -10.68 -0.98
CA SER A 378 3.51 -10.06 0.14
C SER A 378 3.71 -8.54 0.02
N THR A 379 3.46 -7.98 -1.15
CA THR A 379 3.55 -6.53 -1.42
C THR A 379 2.19 -5.84 -1.57
N SER A 380 1.08 -6.51 -1.20
CA SER A 380 -0.24 -5.88 -1.17
C SER A 380 -0.37 -4.88 -0.02
N HIS A 381 -1.28 -3.91 -0.13
CA HIS A 381 -1.55 -2.94 0.94
C HIS A 381 -1.93 -3.61 2.27
N LEU A 382 -2.70 -4.71 2.21
CA LEU A 382 -3.08 -5.43 3.42
C LEU A 382 -1.90 -6.15 4.06
N ALA A 383 -0.99 -6.73 3.25
CA ALA A 383 0.24 -7.35 3.74
C ALA A 383 1.16 -6.33 4.43
N SER A 384 1.31 -5.14 3.84
CA SER A 384 2.07 -4.05 4.43
C SER A 384 1.48 -3.59 5.76
N LEU A 385 0.15 -3.44 5.81
CA LEU A 385 -0.56 -3.07 7.04
C LEU A 385 -0.46 -4.17 8.12
N ALA A 386 -0.48 -5.45 7.73
CA ALA A 386 -0.30 -6.57 8.64
C ALA A 386 1.10 -6.57 9.26
N ARG A 387 2.15 -6.35 8.45
CA ARG A 387 3.53 -6.20 8.94
C ARG A 387 3.69 -5.03 9.89
N GLU A 388 3.11 -3.89 9.55
CA GLU A 388 3.12 -2.70 10.40
C GLU A 388 2.49 -2.98 11.78
N ARG A 389 1.38 -3.71 11.80
CA ARG A 389 0.63 -4.03 13.02
C ARG A 389 1.07 -5.29 13.76
N GLY A 390 2.02 -6.03 13.22
CA GLY A 390 2.49 -7.27 13.82
C GLY A 390 1.47 -8.42 13.71
N VAL A 391 0.62 -8.42 12.69
CA VAL A 391 -0.41 -9.46 12.48
C VAL A 391 0.15 -10.57 11.59
N PRO A 392 0.11 -11.83 12.03
CA PRO A 392 0.47 -12.97 11.19
C PRO A 392 -0.43 -13.07 9.97
N MET A 393 0.17 -13.15 8.77
CA MET A 393 -0.57 -13.21 7.52
C MET A 393 0.14 -14.10 6.50
N VAL A 394 -0.63 -15.00 5.90
CA VAL A 394 -0.18 -15.87 4.81
C VAL A 394 -1.13 -15.72 3.63
N LEU A 395 -0.61 -15.30 2.49
CA LEU A 395 -1.36 -15.07 1.27
C LEU A 395 -0.98 -16.08 0.19
N GLY A 396 -1.79 -16.17 -0.86
CA GLY A 396 -1.53 -17.12 -1.95
C GLY A 396 -1.74 -18.58 -1.56
N VAL A 397 -2.49 -18.88 -0.51
CA VAL A 397 -2.74 -20.25 0.01
C VAL A 397 -3.83 -20.94 -0.83
N PRO A 398 -3.51 -21.94 -1.66
CA PRO A 398 -4.50 -22.58 -2.52
C PRO A 398 -5.62 -23.26 -1.73
N ASP A 399 -6.87 -23.01 -2.18
CA ASP A 399 -8.07 -23.68 -1.67
C ASP A 399 -8.23 -23.59 -0.13
N ALA A 400 -7.68 -22.53 0.50
CA ALA A 400 -7.69 -22.37 1.96
C ALA A 400 -9.10 -22.37 2.53
N THR A 401 -10.05 -21.69 1.85
CA THR A 401 -11.46 -21.61 2.30
C THR A 401 -12.20 -22.94 2.22
N GLN A 402 -11.72 -23.90 1.42
CA GLN A 402 -12.30 -25.24 1.29
C GLN A 402 -11.61 -26.27 2.19
N ARG A 403 -10.29 -26.08 2.43
CA ARG A 403 -9.46 -27.05 3.15
C ARG A 403 -9.42 -26.82 4.64
N ILE A 404 -9.55 -25.56 5.09
CA ILE A 404 -9.60 -25.20 6.52
C ILE A 404 -11.05 -25.14 6.95
N PRO A 405 -11.52 -26.05 7.84
CA PRO A 405 -12.92 -26.04 8.28
C PRO A 405 -13.23 -24.79 9.12
N ASP A 406 -14.39 -24.16 8.86
CA ASP A 406 -14.88 -23.06 9.70
C ASP A 406 -15.01 -23.52 11.17
N GLY A 407 -14.52 -22.72 12.12
CA GLY A 407 -14.51 -23.04 13.55
C GLY A 407 -13.38 -23.94 14.04
N SER A 408 -12.53 -24.53 13.16
CA SER A 408 -11.35 -25.28 13.57
C SER A 408 -10.29 -24.37 14.21
N MET A 409 -9.42 -24.94 15.07
CA MET A 409 -8.27 -24.19 15.59
C MET A 409 -7.19 -24.11 14.52
N VAL A 410 -6.72 -22.90 14.25
CA VAL A 410 -5.72 -22.62 13.21
C VAL A 410 -4.53 -21.89 13.81
N ALA A 411 -3.33 -22.26 13.36
CA ALA A 411 -2.10 -21.55 13.60
C ALA A 411 -1.59 -20.94 12.28
N VAL A 412 -1.20 -19.69 12.34
CA VAL A 412 -0.67 -18.91 11.21
C VAL A 412 0.74 -18.44 11.53
N ASP A 413 1.70 -18.90 10.73
CA ASP A 413 3.07 -18.39 10.75
C ASP A 413 3.24 -17.39 9.59
N GLY A 414 3.16 -16.12 9.91
CA GLY A 414 3.27 -15.03 8.94
C GLY A 414 4.70 -14.85 8.40
N VAL A 415 5.68 -15.43 9.06
CA VAL A 415 7.11 -15.35 8.70
C VAL A 415 7.52 -16.52 7.80
N ALA A 416 7.14 -17.75 8.18
CA ALA A 416 7.44 -18.93 7.38
C ALA A 416 6.43 -19.19 6.23
N GLY A 417 5.30 -18.48 6.20
CA GLY A 417 4.26 -18.69 5.20
C GLY A 417 3.50 -20.02 5.38
N VAL A 418 3.37 -20.47 6.63
CA VAL A 418 2.77 -21.78 6.96
C VAL A 418 1.47 -21.58 7.73
N VAL A 419 0.46 -22.35 7.34
CA VAL A 419 -0.82 -22.43 8.04
C VAL A 419 -1.07 -23.89 8.46
N ARG A 420 -1.44 -24.11 9.71
CA ARG A 420 -1.81 -25.44 10.24
C ARG A 420 -3.16 -25.37 10.92
N TRP A 421 -3.90 -26.49 10.92
CA TRP A 421 -5.19 -26.55 11.61
C TRP A 421 -5.44 -27.91 12.26
N MET A 422 -6.12 -27.88 13.39
CA MET A 422 -6.61 -29.08 14.07
C MET A 422 -7.93 -29.49 13.45
N ARG A 423 -8.08 -30.80 13.19
CA ARG A 423 -9.32 -31.41 12.68
C ARG A 423 -10.31 -31.58 13.80
#